data_d342b180fdf9fd4a2ea79271ac78b6fe
#
_entry.id   d342b180fdf9fd4a2ea79271ac78b6fe
#
_cell.length_a   1.000
_cell.length_b   1.000
_cell.length_c   1.000
_cell.angle_alpha   90.00
_cell.angle_beta   90.00
_cell.angle_gamma   90.00
#
_symmetry.space_group_name_H-M   'P 1'
#
loop_
_entity.id
_entity.type
_entity.pdbx_description
1 polymer ?
#
loop_
_entity_poly.entity_id
_entity_poly.type
_entity_poly.pdbx_seq_one_letter_code
_entity_poly.pdbx_strand_id
1 'polypeptide(L)' 'MNKRWASEGECVEALGLSHTVLTRLSASGDLVAGDHWIWIGGQRNGKVGYELDRIETWQRERTAQIVRDLEAAK' A
#
# COMPACT_ATOMS: atom_id res chain seq x y z
N MET A 1 -5.06 3.99 22.62
CA MET A 1 -4.73 5.05 21.64
C MET A 1 -4.43 4.42 20.30
N ASN A 2 -5.08 4.91 19.24
CA ASN A 2 -4.91 4.36 17.92
C ASN A 2 -3.59 4.85 17.29
N LYS A 3 -2.87 3.93 16.68
CA LYS A 3 -1.68 4.29 15.93
C LYS A 3 -2.09 5.03 14.65
N ARG A 4 -1.32 6.02 14.29
CA ARG A 4 -1.53 6.72 13.02
C ARG A 4 -1.15 5.81 11.84
N TRP A 5 -0.11 5.02 12.01
CA TRP A 5 0.43 4.14 10.96
C TRP A 5 0.31 2.69 11.36
N ALA A 6 -0.14 1.86 10.44
CA ALA A 6 -0.28 0.43 10.67
C ALA A 6 1.06 -0.27 10.45
N SER A 7 1.29 -1.34 11.22
CA SER A 7 2.44 -2.21 10.98
C SER A 7 2.20 -3.04 9.72
N GLU A 8 3.25 -3.70 9.23
CA GLU A 8 3.11 -4.61 8.09
C GLU A 8 2.08 -5.71 8.38
N GLY A 9 2.17 -6.34 9.56
CA GLY A 9 1.22 -7.38 9.95
C GLY A 9 -0.21 -6.88 9.99
N GLU A 10 -0.41 -5.68 10.53
CA GLU A 10 -1.74 -5.07 10.57
C GLU A 10 -2.26 -4.78 9.16
N CYS A 11 -1.40 -4.31 8.26
CA CYS A 11 -1.76 -4.03 6.88
C CYS A 11 -2.13 -5.31 6.13
N VAL A 12 -1.33 -6.34 6.27
CA VAL A 12 -1.58 -7.66 5.68
C VAL A 12 -2.95 -8.19 6.11
N GLU A 13 -3.23 -8.12 7.39
CA GLU A 13 -4.47 -8.64 7.94
C GLU A 13 -5.69 -7.80 7.54
N ALA A 14 -5.56 -6.48 7.62
CA ALA A 14 -6.67 -5.58 7.34
C ALA A 14 -7.04 -5.52 5.85
N LEU A 15 -6.07 -5.58 4.97
CA LEU A 15 -6.29 -5.40 3.53
C LEU A 15 -6.12 -6.68 2.71
N GLY A 16 -5.75 -7.78 3.35
CA GLY A 16 -5.59 -9.06 2.66
C GLY A 16 -4.38 -9.14 1.73
N LEU A 17 -3.43 -8.23 1.90
CA LEU A 17 -2.21 -8.24 1.09
C LEU A 17 -1.15 -9.14 1.73
N SER A 18 -0.36 -9.83 0.91
CA SER A 18 0.75 -10.58 1.44
C SER A 18 1.97 -9.69 1.64
N HIS A 19 2.88 -10.13 2.50
CA HIS A 19 4.16 -9.45 2.71
C HIS A 19 4.91 -9.24 1.39
N THR A 20 4.96 -10.29 0.56
CA THR A 20 5.66 -10.25 -0.72
C THR A 20 5.06 -9.18 -1.65
N VAL A 21 3.74 -9.12 -1.72
CA VAL A 21 3.05 -8.12 -2.54
C VAL A 21 3.33 -6.71 -2.04
N LEU A 22 3.25 -6.48 -0.71
CA LEU A 22 3.55 -5.17 -0.14
C LEU A 22 4.97 -4.72 -0.47
N THR A 23 5.94 -5.61 -0.29
CA THR A 23 7.34 -5.30 -0.58
C THR A 23 7.53 -4.96 -2.06
N ARG A 24 6.94 -5.76 -2.94
CA ARG A 24 7.03 -5.53 -4.38
C ARG A 24 6.41 -4.20 -4.79
N LEU A 25 5.22 -3.89 -4.30
CA LEU A 25 4.54 -2.64 -4.64
C LEU A 25 5.28 -1.41 -4.11
N SER A 26 5.88 -1.52 -2.94
CA SER A 26 6.69 -0.44 -2.37
C SER A 26 7.98 -0.24 -3.17
N ALA A 27 8.63 -1.32 -3.58
CA ALA A 27 9.87 -1.25 -4.35
C ALA A 27 9.64 -0.73 -5.77
N SER A 28 8.52 -1.08 -6.38
CA SER A 28 8.20 -0.66 -7.75
C SER A 28 7.74 0.80 -7.83
N GLY A 29 7.38 1.41 -6.71
CA GLY A 29 6.84 2.76 -6.68
C GLY A 29 5.33 2.84 -6.87
N ASP A 30 4.65 1.71 -7.02
CA ASP A 30 3.18 1.69 -7.09
C ASP A 30 2.59 2.22 -5.79
N LEU A 31 3.17 1.85 -4.65
CA LEU A 31 2.87 2.47 -3.38
C LEU A 31 3.94 3.53 -3.11
N VAL A 32 3.53 4.77 -3.12
CA VAL A 32 4.45 5.91 -3.06
C VAL A 32 4.90 6.21 -1.64
N ALA A 33 6.21 6.25 -1.43
CA ALA A 33 6.78 6.62 -0.13
C ALA A 33 6.34 8.02 0.28
N GLY A 34 5.96 8.16 1.53
CA GLY A 34 5.45 9.42 2.07
C GLY A 34 3.93 9.56 1.95
N ASP A 35 3.31 8.85 1.02
CA ASP A 35 1.85 8.88 0.82
C ASP A 35 1.19 7.60 1.32
N HIS A 36 1.68 6.45 0.86
CA HIS A 36 1.12 5.15 1.23
C HIS A 36 1.87 4.49 2.38
N TRP A 37 3.14 4.80 2.55
CA TRP A 37 3.97 4.26 3.61
C TRP A 37 5.09 5.22 3.97
N ILE A 38 5.63 5.06 5.17
CA ILE A 38 6.75 5.89 5.65
C ILE A 38 7.73 5.02 6.44
N TRP A 39 8.92 5.55 6.66
CA TRP A 39 9.80 5.05 7.72
C TRP A 39 9.46 5.85 8.97
N ILE A 40 8.96 5.16 10.00
CA ILE A 40 8.59 5.79 11.26
C ILE A 40 9.84 6.42 11.88
N GLY A 41 9.72 7.68 12.25
CA GLY A 41 10.86 8.44 12.77
C GLY A 41 11.69 9.09 11.67
N GLY A 42 11.36 8.88 10.41
CA GLY A 42 12.04 9.55 9.29
C GLY A 42 13.44 9.04 8.99
N GLN A 43 13.82 7.87 9.51
CA GLN A 43 15.13 7.29 9.29
C GLN A 43 15.05 6.16 8.26
N ARG A 44 15.92 6.22 7.28
CA ARG A 44 16.05 5.16 6.28
C ARG A 44 16.29 3.81 6.96
N ASN A 45 15.60 2.77 6.46
CA ASN A 45 15.66 1.42 7.00
C ASN A 45 15.12 1.31 8.42
N GLY A 46 14.37 2.32 8.87
CA GLY A 46 13.67 2.26 10.12
C GLY A 46 12.40 1.39 9.99
N LYS A 47 11.61 1.39 11.04
CA LYS A 47 10.35 0.67 11.06
C LYS A 47 9.38 1.28 10.05
N VAL A 48 8.75 0.44 9.24
CA VAL A 48 7.81 0.90 8.22
C VAL A 48 6.40 1.01 8.80
N GLY A 49 5.72 2.11 8.49
CA GLY A 49 4.31 2.30 8.79
C GLY A 49 3.52 2.46 7.52
N TYR A 50 2.33 1.88 7.47
CA TYR A 50 1.46 1.91 6.29
C TYR A 50 0.20 2.74 6.55
N GLU A 51 -0.22 3.49 5.53
CA GLU A 51 -1.47 4.25 5.57
C GLU A 51 -2.57 3.39 4.93
N LEU A 52 -3.39 2.75 5.76
CA LEU A 52 -4.37 1.77 5.30
C LEU A 52 -5.39 2.37 4.33
N ASP A 53 -5.91 3.54 4.64
CA ASP A 53 -6.94 4.17 3.80
C ASP A 53 -6.40 4.51 2.41
N ARG A 54 -5.16 4.98 2.35
CA ARG A 54 -4.53 5.33 1.07
C ARG A 54 -4.25 4.09 0.24
N ILE A 55 -3.82 3.02 0.87
CA ILE A 55 -3.56 1.75 0.18
C ILE A 55 -4.87 1.14 -0.31
N GLU A 56 -5.92 1.19 0.50
CA GLU A 56 -7.23 0.70 0.08
C GLU A 56 -7.73 1.48 -1.13
N THR A 57 -7.64 2.80 -1.11
CA THR A 57 -8.03 3.66 -2.23
C THR A 57 -7.22 3.30 -3.48
N TRP A 58 -5.91 3.10 -3.33
CA TRP A 58 -5.05 2.70 -4.44
C TRP A 58 -5.51 1.39 -5.06
N GLN A 59 -5.86 0.39 -4.23
CA GLN A 59 -6.34 -0.90 -4.72
C GLN A 59 -7.63 -0.75 -5.54
N ARG A 60 -8.56 0.08 -5.06
CA ARG A 60 -9.83 0.32 -5.75
C ARG A 60 -9.61 1.00 -7.08
N GLU A 61 -8.78 2.01 -7.10
CA GLU A 61 -8.46 2.77 -8.32
C GLU A 61 -7.73 1.90 -9.35
N ARG A 62 -6.77 1.11 -8.89
CA ARG A 62 -6.01 0.21 -9.77
C ARG A 62 -6.92 -0.85 -10.37
N THR A 63 -7.80 -1.44 -9.57
CA THR A 63 -8.76 -2.43 -10.04
C THR A 63 -9.66 -1.83 -11.12
N ALA A 64 -10.20 -0.65 -10.87
CA ALA A 64 -11.06 0.03 -11.84
C ALA A 64 -10.31 0.34 -13.14
N GLN A 65 -9.06 0.73 -13.04
CA GLN A 65 -8.24 1.01 -14.23
C GLN A 65 -8.00 -0.25 -15.06
N ILE A 66 -7.68 -1.37 -14.41
CA ILE A 66 -7.48 -2.64 -15.09
C ILE A 66 -8.75 -3.07 -15.83
N VAL A 67 -9.90 -2.95 -15.17
CA VAL A 67 -11.18 -3.30 -15.77
C VAL A 67 -11.47 -2.44 -17.00
N ARG A 68 -11.22 -1.14 -16.91
CA ARG A 68 -11.40 -0.23 -18.06
C ARG A 68 -10.49 -0.61 -19.21
N ASP A 69 -9.24 -0.96 -18.91
CA ASP A 69 -8.27 -1.37 -19.93
C ASP A 69 -8.69 -2.67 -20.62
N LEU A 70 -9.21 -3.63 -19.85
CA LEU A 70 -9.71 -4.89 -20.40
C LEU A 70 -10.93 -4.65 -21.30
N GLU A 71 -11.83 -3.78 -20.91
CA GLU A 71 -13.01 -3.45 -21.71
C GLU A 71 -12.63 -2.71 -23.00
N ALA A 72 -11.66 -1.82 -22.92
CA ALA A 72 -11.19 -1.08 -24.08
C ALA A 72 -10.46 -1.97 -25.10
N ALA A 73 -9.90 -3.09 -24.63
CA ALA A 73 -9.16 -4.02 -25.49
C ALA A 73 -10.06 -4.97 -26.30
N LYS A 74 -11.36 -4.98 -26.04
CA LYS A 74 -12.29 -5.86 -26.74
C LYS A 74 -12.58 -5.37 -28.16
#